data_ac4d2a2ce7b0845ce73fcb40ff7c364e
#
_entry.id   ac4d2a2ce7b0845ce73fcb40ff7c364e
#
_cell.length_a   1.000
_cell.length_b   1.000
_cell.length_c   1.000
_cell.angle_alpha   90.00
_cell.angle_beta   90.00
_cell.angle_gamma   90.00
#
_symmetry.space_group_name_H-M   'P 1'
#
loop_
_entity.id
_entity.type
_entity.pdbx_description
1 polymer ?
#
loop_
_entity_poly.entity_id
_entity_poly.type
_entity_poly.pdbx_seq_one_letter_code
_entity_poly.pdbx_strand_id
1 'polypeptide(L)'
;AVGGELFARQVYPLVVHLPLVIYLCARYRLSPLLAVLGITSAYLSCQFSNWMGIAAFAATDSQIAYYLARIATTLAVFAVLLHWAGDIGPRLAIKSTTELGILLILPLVYYVFDYATNVYTTLFHSGSVVTVEFLAFALCAFYLMFLAVYLREYEEKETAERERWMLETRDSAAIKELEAWRQSGRELSILRHDMRHFLRGLAALIEEGHTDE
;
A
#
# COMPACT_ATOMS: atom_id res chain seq x y z
N ALA A 1 -2.87 -27.95 -35.76
CA ALA A 1 -2.32 -27.69 -34.41
C ALA A 1 -2.26 -26.17 -34.11
N VAL A 2 -1.89 -25.32 -35.05
CA VAL A 2 -1.72 -23.85 -34.88
C VAL A 2 -3.05 -23.16 -34.51
N GLY A 3 -4.20 -23.55 -35.08
CA GLY A 3 -5.49 -22.95 -34.80
C GLY A 3 -6.02 -23.22 -33.37
N GLY A 4 -5.66 -24.34 -32.76
CA GLY A 4 -6.05 -24.69 -31.41
C GLY A 4 -5.30 -23.89 -30.33
N GLU A 5 -4.04 -23.58 -30.57
CA GLU A 5 -3.20 -22.79 -29.66
C GLU A 5 -3.65 -21.32 -29.62
N LEU A 6 -3.96 -20.76 -30.79
CA LEU A 6 -4.45 -19.38 -30.90
C LEU A 6 -5.82 -19.22 -30.22
N PHE A 7 -6.73 -20.18 -30.44
CA PHE A 7 -8.04 -20.22 -29.78
C PHE A 7 -7.89 -20.32 -28.26
N ALA A 8 -6.99 -21.18 -27.77
CA ALA A 8 -6.74 -21.32 -26.33
C ALA A 8 -6.26 -19.99 -25.71
N ARG A 9 -5.38 -19.25 -26.39
CA ARG A 9 -4.91 -17.93 -25.93
C ARG A 9 -6.05 -16.90 -25.91
N GLN A 10 -6.92 -16.90 -26.92
CA GLN A 10 -8.05 -15.96 -27.01
C GLN A 10 -9.09 -16.18 -25.91
N VAL A 11 -9.32 -17.42 -25.50
CA VAL A 11 -10.32 -17.78 -24.48
C VAL A 11 -9.75 -17.74 -23.07
N TYR A 12 -8.42 -17.69 -22.92
CA TYR A 12 -7.71 -17.73 -21.64
C TYR A 12 -8.20 -16.69 -20.61
N PRO A 13 -8.47 -15.42 -20.97
CA PRO A 13 -9.02 -14.43 -20.02
C PRO A 13 -10.37 -14.86 -19.41
N LEU A 14 -11.22 -15.47 -20.21
CA LEU A 14 -12.55 -15.90 -19.76
C LEU A 14 -12.51 -17.20 -18.95
N VAL A 15 -11.61 -18.12 -19.30
CA VAL A 15 -11.55 -19.46 -18.66
C VAL A 15 -10.65 -19.46 -17.43
N VAL A 16 -9.64 -18.60 -17.38
CA VAL A 16 -8.67 -18.59 -16.27
C VAL A 16 -8.79 -17.32 -15.42
N HIS A 17 -8.69 -16.15 -16.03
CA HIS A 17 -8.64 -14.92 -15.23
C HIS A 17 -9.98 -14.57 -14.61
N LEU A 18 -11.09 -14.68 -15.32
CA LEU A 18 -12.41 -14.37 -14.81
C LEU A 18 -12.84 -15.31 -13.65
N PRO A 19 -12.72 -16.63 -13.75
CA PRO A 19 -12.99 -17.53 -12.62
C PRO A 19 -12.08 -17.27 -11.43
N LEU A 20 -10.81 -16.90 -11.66
CA LEU A 20 -9.88 -16.57 -10.59
C LEU A 20 -10.31 -15.28 -9.86
N VAL A 21 -10.75 -14.24 -10.57
CA VAL A 21 -11.35 -13.03 -9.95
C VAL A 21 -12.53 -13.41 -9.07
N ILE A 22 -13.47 -14.20 -9.63
CA ILE A 22 -14.66 -14.65 -8.89
C ILE A 22 -14.26 -15.44 -7.65
N TYR A 23 -13.30 -16.35 -7.77
CA TYR A 23 -12.79 -17.14 -6.65
C TYR A 23 -12.18 -16.27 -5.55
N LEU A 24 -11.34 -15.29 -5.91
CA LEU A 24 -10.72 -14.38 -4.97
C LEU A 24 -11.76 -13.52 -4.23
N CYS A 25 -12.77 -13.02 -4.95
CA CYS A 25 -13.86 -12.27 -4.34
C CYS A 25 -14.71 -13.14 -3.40
N ALA A 26 -15.06 -14.37 -3.81
CA ALA A 26 -15.91 -15.26 -3.04
C ALA A 26 -15.19 -15.85 -1.83
N ARG A 27 -13.94 -16.33 -2.00
CA ARG A 27 -13.20 -17.06 -0.96
C ARG A 27 -12.53 -16.15 0.05
N TYR A 28 -11.95 -15.01 -0.41
CA TYR A 28 -11.19 -14.08 0.43
C TYR A 28 -11.92 -12.77 0.70
N ARG A 29 -13.14 -12.61 0.17
CA ARG A 29 -13.97 -11.39 0.34
C ARG A 29 -13.24 -10.12 -0.11
N LEU A 30 -12.37 -10.25 -1.11
CA LEU A 30 -11.66 -9.10 -1.68
C LEU A 30 -12.61 -8.25 -2.50
N SER A 31 -12.35 -6.93 -2.55
CA SER A 31 -13.06 -6.06 -3.48
C SER A 31 -12.74 -6.47 -4.92
N PRO A 32 -13.70 -6.38 -5.85
CA PRO A 32 -13.48 -6.74 -7.26
C PRO A 32 -12.29 -5.98 -7.89
N LEU A 33 -12.12 -4.70 -7.54
CA LEU A 33 -10.99 -3.89 -7.99
C LEU A 33 -9.65 -4.45 -7.53
N LEU A 34 -9.55 -4.85 -6.26
CA LEU A 34 -8.33 -5.43 -5.71
C LEU A 34 -8.01 -6.79 -6.34
N ALA A 35 -9.03 -7.62 -6.59
CA ALA A 35 -8.85 -8.91 -7.25
C ALA A 35 -8.36 -8.75 -8.70
N VAL A 36 -8.94 -7.82 -9.46
CA VAL A 36 -8.50 -7.50 -10.82
C VAL A 36 -7.11 -6.90 -10.82
N LEU A 37 -6.79 -5.98 -9.90
CA LEU A 37 -5.45 -5.42 -9.72
C LEU A 37 -4.41 -6.52 -9.47
N GLY A 38 -4.70 -7.46 -8.57
CA GLY A 38 -3.80 -8.57 -8.27
C GLY A 38 -3.53 -9.45 -9.50
N ILE A 39 -4.56 -9.81 -10.26
CA ILE A 39 -4.42 -10.65 -11.44
C ILE A 39 -3.69 -9.94 -12.59
N THR A 40 -4.02 -8.68 -12.87
CA THR A 40 -3.35 -7.90 -13.91
C THR A 40 -1.89 -7.62 -13.56
N SER A 41 -1.58 -7.37 -12.27
CA SER A 41 -0.21 -7.20 -11.79
C SER A 41 0.59 -8.52 -11.86
N ALA A 42 -0.03 -9.64 -11.52
CA ALA A 42 0.60 -10.96 -11.68
C ALA A 42 0.89 -11.27 -13.15
N TYR A 43 -0.05 -10.98 -14.05
CA TYR A 43 0.15 -11.10 -15.50
C TYR A 43 1.34 -10.27 -15.98
N LEU A 44 1.41 -9.01 -15.54
CA LEU A 44 2.50 -8.11 -15.85
C LEU A 44 3.86 -8.70 -15.37
N SER A 45 3.90 -9.27 -14.17
CA SER A 45 5.10 -9.88 -13.60
C SER A 45 5.57 -11.11 -14.40
N CYS A 46 4.65 -11.86 -15.01
CA CYS A 46 4.98 -12.99 -15.88
C CYS A 46 5.72 -12.59 -17.17
N GLN A 47 5.57 -11.36 -17.62
CA GLN A 47 6.27 -10.86 -18.81
C GLN A 47 7.79 -10.80 -18.60
N PHE A 48 8.22 -10.52 -17.38
CA PHE A 48 9.63 -10.53 -17.02
C PHE A 48 10.28 -11.90 -17.31
N SER A 49 9.58 -12.97 -16.94
CA SER A 49 10.06 -14.33 -17.15
C SER A 49 10.10 -14.70 -18.65
N ASN A 50 9.14 -14.21 -19.42
CA ASN A 50 9.11 -14.42 -20.87
C ASN A 50 10.30 -13.75 -21.55
N TRP A 51 10.60 -12.51 -21.18
CA TRP A 51 11.72 -11.76 -21.74
C TRP A 51 13.08 -12.36 -21.39
N MET A 52 13.26 -12.82 -20.15
CA MET A 52 14.49 -13.52 -19.77
C MET A 52 14.67 -14.81 -20.55
N GLY A 53 13.58 -15.52 -20.86
CA GLY A 53 13.62 -16.67 -21.77
C GLY A 53 14.08 -16.30 -23.19
N ILE A 54 13.48 -15.24 -23.76
CA ILE A 54 13.84 -14.74 -25.10
C ILE A 54 15.30 -14.30 -25.14
N ALA A 55 15.78 -13.59 -24.14
CA ALA A 55 17.18 -13.16 -24.04
C ALA A 55 18.14 -14.35 -23.96
N ALA A 56 17.80 -15.37 -23.18
CA ALA A 56 18.61 -16.60 -23.10
C ALA A 56 18.62 -17.37 -24.44
N PHE A 57 17.50 -17.44 -25.13
CA PHE A 57 17.43 -18.03 -26.47
C PHE A 57 18.28 -17.24 -27.47
N ALA A 58 18.17 -15.91 -27.48
CA ALA A 58 18.97 -15.06 -28.37
C ALA A 58 20.48 -15.17 -28.14
N ALA A 59 20.91 -15.45 -26.88
CA ALA A 59 22.30 -15.60 -26.55
C ALA A 59 22.88 -17.00 -26.86
N THR A 60 22.05 -18.05 -26.81
CA THR A 60 22.53 -19.45 -26.86
C THR A 60 21.98 -20.27 -28.02
N ASP A 61 20.99 -19.72 -28.74
CA ASP A 61 20.21 -20.42 -29.79
C ASP A 61 19.65 -21.77 -29.33
N SER A 62 19.36 -21.90 -28.02
CA SER A 62 18.95 -23.14 -27.38
C SER A 62 17.55 -23.01 -26.74
N GLN A 63 16.62 -23.85 -27.18
CA GLN A 63 15.29 -23.99 -26.61
C GLN A 63 15.34 -24.39 -25.13
N ILE A 64 16.33 -25.19 -24.75
CA ILE A 64 16.50 -25.62 -23.35
C ILE A 64 16.87 -24.41 -22.48
N ALA A 65 17.78 -23.55 -22.96
CA ALA A 65 18.16 -22.34 -22.25
C ALA A 65 16.98 -21.38 -22.10
N TYR A 66 16.13 -21.25 -23.10
CA TYR A 66 14.86 -20.48 -23.02
C TYR A 66 13.99 -20.95 -21.85
N TYR A 67 13.68 -22.24 -21.79
CA TYR A 67 12.81 -22.78 -20.75
C TYR A 67 13.44 -22.71 -19.35
N LEU A 68 14.73 -23.00 -19.23
CA LEU A 68 15.45 -22.92 -17.96
C LEU A 68 15.47 -21.49 -17.42
N ALA A 69 15.82 -20.51 -18.24
CA ALA A 69 15.83 -19.10 -17.87
C ALA A 69 14.42 -18.63 -17.45
N ARG A 70 13.40 -19.02 -18.21
CA ARG A 70 12.01 -18.69 -17.91
C ARG A 70 11.55 -19.27 -16.58
N ILE A 71 11.84 -20.55 -16.31
CA ILE A 71 11.49 -21.19 -15.04
C ILE A 71 12.22 -20.54 -13.88
N ALA A 72 13.53 -20.35 -13.99
CA ALA A 72 14.35 -19.75 -12.95
C ALA A 72 13.88 -18.33 -12.60
N THR A 73 13.59 -17.51 -13.63
CA THR A 73 13.08 -16.14 -13.44
C THR A 73 11.68 -16.14 -12.84
N THR A 74 10.80 -17.06 -13.25
CA THR A 74 9.46 -17.18 -12.67
C THR A 74 9.53 -17.50 -11.18
N LEU A 75 10.39 -18.43 -10.78
CA LEU A 75 10.60 -18.77 -9.37
C LEU A 75 11.20 -17.59 -8.58
N ALA A 76 12.15 -16.86 -9.15
CA ALA A 76 12.75 -15.70 -8.53
C ALA A 76 11.72 -14.58 -8.32
N VAL A 77 10.93 -14.23 -9.37
CA VAL A 77 9.85 -13.24 -9.28
C VAL A 77 8.81 -13.67 -8.26
N PHE A 78 8.44 -14.94 -8.26
CA PHE A 78 7.47 -15.47 -7.29
C PHE A 78 7.98 -15.35 -5.85
N ALA A 79 9.25 -15.67 -5.60
CA ALA A 79 9.87 -15.52 -4.27
C ALA A 79 9.89 -14.06 -3.80
N VAL A 80 10.23 -13.13 -4.69
CA VAL A 80 10.19 -11.69 -4.41
C VAL A 80 8.76 -11.24 -4.12
N LEU A 81 7.79 -11.65 -4.93
CA LEU A 81 6.38 -11.30 -4.73
C LEU A 81 5.84 -11.86 -3.42
N LEU A 82 6.19 -13.10 -3.05
CA LEU A 82 5.79 -13.69 -1.75
C LEU A 82 6.34 -12.89 -0.57
N HIS A 83 7.59 -12.46 -0.66
CA HIS A 83 8.22 -11.68 0.39
C HIS A 83 7.55 -10.31 0.56
N TRP A 84 7.19 -9.65 -0.55
CA TRP A 84 6.58 -8.33 -0.53
C TRP A 84 5.05 -8.34 -0.40
N ALA A 85 4.38 -9.35 -0.94
CA ALA A 85 2.92 -9.42 -0.95
C ALA A 85 2.33 -9.58 0.46
N GLY A 86 3.08 -10.21 1.38
CA GLY A 86 2.67 -10.32 2.79
C GLY A 86 2.41 -8.96 3.44
N ASP A 87 3.23 -7.97 3.11
CA ASP A 87 3.13 -6.63 3.67
C ASP A 87 2.22 -5.70 2.84
N ILE A 88 2.22 -5.85 1.53
CA ILE A 88 1.48 -4.98 0.60
C ILE A 88 -0.01 -5.33 0.54
N GLY A 89 -0.36 -6.61 0.58
CA GLY A 89 -1.74 -7.07 0.44
C GLY A 89 -2.72 -6.45 1.45
N PRO A 90 -2.45 -6.51 2.77
CA PRO A 90 -3.30 -5.88 3.78
C PRO A 90 -3.40 -4.36 3.62
N ARG A 91 -2.31 -3.70 3.22
CA ARG A 91 -2.27 -2.24 3.00
C ARG A 91 -3.11 -1.81 1.80
N LEU A 92 -3.08 -2.57 0.72
CA LEU A 92 -3.93 -2.32 -0.45
C LEU A 92 -5.42 -2.55 -0.13
N ALA A 93 -5.74 -3.50 0.76
CA ALA A 93 -7.12 -3.77 1.15
C ALA A 93 -7.79 -2.61 1.90
N ILE A 94 -7.02 -1.74 2.54
CA ILE A 94 -7.51 -0.58 3.30
C ILE A 94 -7.69 0.66 2.40
N LYS A 95 -7.11 0.64 1.19
CA LYS A 95 -7.15 1.79 0.29
C LYS A 95 -8.53 2.05 -0.30
N SER A 96 -8.80 3.33 -0.58
CA SER A 96 -10.05 3.76 -1.19
C SER A 96 -10.22 3.18 -2.60
N THR A 97 -11.47 3.09 -3.05
CA THR A 97 -11.80 2.64 -4.43
C THR A 97 -11.14 3.51 -5.50
N THR A 98 -10.99 4.80 -5.24
CA THR A 98 -10.33 5.75 -6.15
C THR A 98 -8.83 5.46 -6.27
N GLU A 99 -8.14 5.23 -5.15
CA GLU A 99 -6.72 4.89 -5.15
C GLU A 99 -6.46 3.54 -5.84
N LEU A 100 -7.27 2.52 -5.54
CA LEU A 100 -7.20 1.23 -6.21
C LEU A 100 -7.48 1.36 -7.72
N GLY A 101 -8.42 2.22 -8.11
CA GLY A 101 -8.70 2.51 -9.52
C GLY A 101 -7.50 3.13 -10.23
N ILE A 102 -6.83 4.10 -9.63
CA ILE A 102 -5.63 4.73 -10.19
C ILE A 102 -4.49 3.69 -10.35
N LEU A 103 -4.28 2.86 -9.33
CA LEU A 103 -3.27 1.79 -9.38
C LEU A 103 -3.59 0.73 -10.45
N LEU A 104 -4.88 0.48 -10.71
CA LEU A 104 -5.32 -0.51 -11.68
C LEU A 104 -5.16 -0.04 -13.13
N ILE A 105 -5.22 1.27 -13.41
CA ILE A 105 -5.23 1.80 -14.79
C ILE A 105 -4.08 1.23 -15.61
N LEU A 106 -2.87 1.30 -15.11
CA LEU A 106 -1.68 0.94 -15.89
C LEU A 106 -1.55 -0.58 -16.13
N PRO A 107 -1.69 -1.47 -15.12
CA PRO A 107 -1.71 -2.91 -15.38
C PRO A 107 -2.84 -3.35 -16.31
N LEU A 108 -4.00 -2.70 -16.20
CA LEU A 108 -5.16 -3.01 -17.02
C LEU A 108 -4.94 -2.56 -18.48
N VAL A 109 -4.45 -1.34 -18.69
CA VAL A 109 -4.11 -0.83 -20.02
C VAL A 109 -3.06 -1.71 -20.70
N TYR A 110 -2.01 -2.09 -19.95
CA TYR A 110 -1.01 -3.02 -20.46
C TYR A 110 -1.63 -4.37 -20.84
N TYR A 111 -2.44 -4.94 -19.97
CA TYR A 111 -3.12 -6.22 -20.22
C TYR A 111 -3.98 -6.19 -21.48
N VAL A 112 -4.80 -5.15 -21.64
CA VAL A 112 -5.65 -4.96 -22.83
C VAL A 112 -4.79 -4.75 -24.07
N PHE A 113 -3.74 -3.94 -23.98
CA PHE A 113 -2.82 -3.69 -25.09
C PHE A 113 -2.11 -4.98 -25.57
N ASP A 114 -1.56 -5.75 -24.62
CA ASP A 114 -0.87 -7.01 -24.92
C ASP A 114 -1.82 -8.02 -25.60
N TYR A 115 -3.04 -8.17 -25.07
CA TYR A 115 -4.05 -9.02 -25.70
C TYR A 115 -4.49 -8.51 -27.08
N ALA A 116 -4.70 -7.22 -27.24
CA ALA A 116 -5.09 -6.63 -28.50
C ALA A 116 -4.00 -6.83 -29.58
N THR A 117 -2.74 -6.67 -29.20
CA THR A 117 -1.60 -6.72 -30.15
C THR A 117 -1.13 -8.14 -30.43
N ASN A 118 -1.03 -9.00 -29.45
CA ASN A 118 -0.39 -10.32 -29.55
C ASN A 118 -1.39 -11.47 -29.78
N VAL A 119 -2.67 -11.27 -29.42
CA VAL A 119 -3.67 -12.35 -29.46
C VAL A 119 -4.75 -12.10 -30.51
N TYR A 120 -5.25 -10.86 -30.61
CA TYR A 120 -6.40 -10.55 -31.48
C TYR A 120 -6.05 -9.92 -32.82
N THR A 121 -4.85 -9.34 -32.98
CA THR A 121 -4.46 -8.71 -34.22
C THR A 121 -3.07 -9.16 -34.70
N THR A 122 -2.94 -9.38 -36.01
CA THR A 122 -1.65 -9.59 -36.69
C THR A 122 -1.04 -8.28 -37.19
N LEU A 123 -1.66 -7.13 -36.88
CA LEU A 123 -1.31 -5.82 -37.41
C LEU A 123 0.09 -5.34 -37.05
N PHE A 124 0.62 -5.77 -35.90
CA PHE A 124 1.95 -5.37 -35.44
C PHE A 124 3.08 -6.30 -35.94
N HIS A 125 2.77 -7.39 -36.61
CA HIS A 125 3.78 -8.31 -37.14
C HIS A 125 4.52 -7.78 -38.38
N SER A 126 4.11 -6.64 -38.95
CA SER A 126 4.76 -6.00 -40.07
C SER A 126 5.90 -5.03 -39.67
N GLY A 127 6.05 -4.73 -38.38
CA GLY A 127 7.15 -3.95 -37.84
C GLY A 127 8.15 -4.82 -37.09
N SER A 128 9.22 -4.25 -36.59
CA SER A 128 10.16 -4.96 -35.72
C SER A 128 9.44 -5.45 -34.44
N VAL A 129 9.05 -6.73 -34.44
CA VAL A 129 8.41 -7.42 -33.32
C VAL A 129 9.18 -7.18 -32.00
N VAL A 130 10.51 -7.21 -32.10
CA VAL A 130 11.42 -6.95 -30.99
C VAL A 130 11.21 -5.57 -30.36
N THR A 131 10.96 -4.54 -31.17
CA THR A 131 10.77 -3.17 -30.67
C THR A 131 9.47 -3.00 -29.91
N VAL A 132 8.38 -3.60 -30.41
CA VAL A 132 7.06 -3.50 -29.76
C VAL A 132 7.05 -4.27 -28.44
N GLU A 133 7.62 -5.45 -28.45
CA GLU A 133 7.74 -6.26 -27.25
C GLU A 133 8.69 -5.63 -26.22
N PHE A 134 9.84 -5.08 -26.67
CA PHE A 134 10.78 -4.37 -25.78
C PHE A 134 10.15 -3.14 -25.14
N LEU A 135 9.34 -2.37 -25.87
CA LEU A 135 8.62 -1.22 -25.34
C LEU A 135 7.66 -1.63 -24.22
N ALA A 136 6.91 -2.70 -24.44
CA ALA A 136 5.99 -3.25 -23.46
C ALA A 136 6.72 -3.70 -22.17
N PHE A 137 7.87 -4.38 -22.33
CA PHE A 137 8.73 -4.77 -21.21
C PHE A 137 9.29 -3.56 -20.47
N ALA A 138 9.82 -2.56 -21.18
CA ALA A 138 10.36 -1.36 -20.56
C ALA A 138 9.28 -0.63 -19.76
N LEU A 139 8.08 -0.51 -20.30
CA LEU A 139 6.94 0.12 -19.62
C LEU A 139 6.56 -0.64 -18.33
N CYS A 140 6.60 -1.98 -18.38
CA CYS A 140 6.39 -2.85 -17.24
C CYS A 140 7.45 -2.65 -16.16
N ALA A 141 8.72 -2.61 -16.52
CA ALA A 141 9.82 -2.42 -15.61
C ALA A 141 9.76 -1.04 -14.92
N PHE A 142 9.50 0.02 -15.70
CA PHE A 142 9.29 1.37 -15.17
C PHE A 142 8.10 1.44 -14.21
N TYR A 143 7.00 0.76 -14.53
CA TYR A 143 5.84 0.74 -13.63
C TYR A 143 6.13 0.05 -12.30
N LEU A 144 6.77 -1.11 -12.33
CA LEU A 144 7.12 -1.81 -11.10
C LEU A 144 8.08 -0.98 -10.24
N MET A 145 9.04 -0.30 -10.87
CA MET A 145 9.94 0.62 -10.19
C MET A 145 9.19 1.82 -9.61
N PHE A 146 8.29 2.44 -10.40
CA PHE A 146 7.44 3.54 -9.94
C PHE A 146 6.55 3.12 -8.76
N LEU A 147 5.94 1.94 -8.85
CA LEU A 147 5.09 1.40 -7.78
C LEU A 147 5.89 1.19 -6.50
N ALA A 148 7.10 0.65 -6.58
CA ALA A 148 7.96 0.42 -5.43
C ALA A 148 8.35 1.75 -4.75
N VAL A 149 8.74 2.76 -5.54
CA VAL A 149 9.08 4.10 -5.03
C VAL A 149 7.86 4.80 -4.43
N TYR A 150 6.72 4.76 -5.12
CA TYR A 150 5.47 5.37 -4.66
C TYR A 150 4.99 4.77 -3.33
N LEU A 151 5.01 3.44 -3.20
CA LEU A 151 4.61 2.77 -1.97
C LEU A 151 5.54 3.13 -0.81
N ARG A 152 6.84 3.21 -1.07
CA ARG A 152 7.83 3.62 -0.06
C ARG A 152 7.61 5.06 0.41
N GLU A 153 7.48 6.02 -0.52
CA GLU A 153 7.21 7.42 -0.16
C GLU A 153 5.88 7.58 0.59
N TYR A 154 4.88 6.80 0.21
CA TYR A 154 3.58 6.82 0.90
C TYR A 154 3.69 6.33 2.34
N GLU A 155 4.47 5.25 2.58
CA GLU A 155 4.72 4.74 3.92
C GLU A 155 5.48 5.74 4.80
N GLU A 156 6.50 6.37 4.24
CA GLU A 156 7.28 7.39 4.95
C GLU A 156 6.40 8.60 5.34
N LYS A 157 5.49 9.03 4.48
CA LYS A 157 4.52 10.08 4.79
C LYS A 157 3.53 9.67 5.88
N GLU A 158 2.95 8.48 5.77
CA GLU A 158 1.97 7.99 6.75
C GLU A 158 2.60 7.83 8.15
N THR A 159 3.83 7.34 8.23
CA THR A 159 4.57 7.23 9.50
C THR A 159 4.88 8.61 10.08
N ALA A 160 5.34 9.56 9.27
CA ALA A 160 5.60 10.92 9.69
C ALA A 160 4.34 11.66 10.17
N GLU A 161 3.20 11.47 9.49
CA GLU A 161 1.91 12.04 9.92
C GLU A 161 1.44 11.44 11.24
N ARG A 162 1.60 10.14 11.46
CA ARG A 162 1.27 9.47 12.72
C ARG A 162 2.14 9.96 13.88
N GLU A 163 3.44 10.10 13.66
CA GLU A 163 4.36 10.64 14.66
C GLU A 163 4.00 12.08 15.02
N ARG A 164 3.71 12.91 14.03
CA ARG A 164 3.27 14.28 14.23
C ARG A 164 1.98 14.37 15.04
N TRP A 165 0.99 13.56 14.68
CA TRP A 165 -0.27 13.50 15.43
C TRP A 165 -0.07 13.04 16.89
N MET A 166 0.81 12.06 17.13
CA MET A 166 1.15 11.63 18.50
C MET A 166 1.84 12.73 19.30
N LEU A 167 2.74 13.49 18.68
CA LEU A 167 3.39 14.62 19.34
C LEU A 167 2.39 15.73 19.67
N GLU A 168 1.53 16.13 18.75
CA GLU A 168 0.49 17.13 18.97
C GLU A 168 -0.49 16.70 20.08
N THR A 169 -0.83 15.43 20.14
CA THR A 169 -1.70 14.88 21.18
C THR A 169 -1.01 14.93 22.56
N ARG A 170 0.28 14.60 22.64
CA ARG A 170 1.09 14.69 23.87
C ARG A 170 1.23 16.12 24.35
N ASP A 171 1.53 17.04 23.45
CA ASP A 171 1.68 18.46 23.77
C ASP A 171 0.36 19.03 24.30
N SER A 172 -0.76 18.71 23.66
CA SER A 172 -2.08 19.14 24.11
C SER A 172 -2.46 18.57 25.49
N ALA A 173 -2.08 17.32 25.76
CA ALA A 173 -2.28 16.71 27.06
C ALA A 173 -1.42 17.36 28.14
N ALA A 174 -0.14 17.62 27.86
CA ALA A 174 0.78 18.30 28.77
C ALA A 174 0.33 19.74 29.10
N ILE A 175 -0.18 20.48 28.11
CA ILE A 175 -0.75 21.82 28.32
C ILE A 175 -1.96 21.76 29.25
N LYS A 176 -2.90 20.84 29.05
CA LYS A 176 -4.06 20.67 29.91
C LYS A 176 -3.67 20.29 31.36
N GLU A 177 -2.69 19.43 31.48
CA GLU A 177 -2.17 19.05 32.81
C GLU A 177 -1.55 20.26 33.53
N LEU A 178 -0.74 21.05 32.80
CA LEU A 178 -0.13 22.26 33.36
C LEU A 178 -1.20 23.30 33.78
N GLU A 179 -2.27 23.45 33.02
CA GLU A 179 -3.40 24.33 33.34
C GLU A 179 -4.13 23.84 34.61
N ALA A 180 -4.37 22.53 34.74
CA ALA A 180 -4.97 21.94 35.92
C ALA A 180 -4.10 22.16 37.16
N TRP A 181 -2.78 21.98 37.05
CA TRP A 181 -1.82 22.27 38.13
C TRP A 181 -1.85 23.75 38.53
N ARG A 182 -1.88 24.67 37.60
CA ARG A 182 -1.99 26.10 37.84
C ARG A 182 -3.31 26.47 38.52
N GLN A 183 -4.41 25.83 38.15
CA GLN A 183 -5.70 26.05 38.77
C GLN A 183 -5.72 25.55 40.21
N SER A 184 -5.27 24.32 40.47
CA SER A 184 -5.13 23.78 41.82
C SER A 184 -4.22 24.65 42.70
N GLY A 185 -3.13 25.16 42.14
CA GLY A 185 -2.24 26.09 42.86
C GLY A 185 -2.94 27.39 43.27
N ARG A 186 -3.81 27.94 42.41
CA ARG A 186 -4.63 29.14 42.73
C ARG A 186 -5.65 28.83 43.84
N GLU A 187 -6.36 27.73 43.75
CA GLU A 187 -7.35 27.31 44.75
C GLU A 187 -6.71 27.10 46.12
N LEU A 188 -5.55 26.43 46.16
CA LEU A 188 -4.78 26.29 47.40
C LEU A 188 -4.30 27.62 47.99
N SER A 189 -3.95 28.59 47.14
CA SER A 189 -3.57 29.94 47.57
C SER A 189 -4.73 30.68 48.20
N ILE A 190 -5.92 30.61 47.61
CA ILE A 190 -7.15 31.21 48.14
C ILE A 190 -7.49 30.55 49.48
N LEU A 191 -7.52 29.23 49.54
CA LEU A 191 -7.81 28.49 50.79
C LEU A 191 -6.84 28.85 51.89
N ARG A 192 -5.54 28.98 51.60
CA ARG A 192 -4.53 29.42 52.58
C ARG A 192 -4.76 30.83 53.08
N HIS A 193 -5.19 31.73 52.19
CA HIS A 193 -5.54 33.11 52.54
C HIS A 193 -6.76 33.12 53.48
N ASP A 194 -7.81 32.38 53.15
CA ASP A 194 -9.04 32.33 53.94
C ASP A 194 -8.83 31.66 55.30
N MET A 195 -8.06 30.58 55.36
CA MET A 195 -7.64 29.98 56.64
C MET A 195 -6.85 30.94 57.52
N ARG A 196 -5.97 31.77 56.94
CA ARG A 196 -5.22 32.76 57.70
C ARG A 196 -6.14 33.86 58.24
N HIS A 197 -7.13 34.30 57.49
CA HIS A 197 -8.17 35.22 57.95
C HIS A 197 -9.04 34.63 59.05
N PHE A 198 -9.48 33.40 58.89
CA PHE A 198 -10.24 32.66 59.91
C PHE A 198 -9.47 32.50 61.21
N LEU A 199 -8.22 32.11 61.17
CA LEU A 199 -7.38 31.99 62.35
C LEU A 199 -7.12 33.32 63.07
N ARG A 200 -6.97 34.42 62.31
CA ARG A 200 -6.84 35.76 62.89
C ARG A 200 -8.13 36.20 63.59
N GLY A 201 -9.28 35.91 62.95
CA GLY A 201 -10.58 36.18 63.60
C GLY A 201 -10.81 35.39 64.85
N LEU A 202 -10.43 34.12 64.93
CA LEU A 202 -10.47 33.31 66.11
C LEU A 202 -9.52 33.85 67.24
N ALA A 203 -8.30 34.25 66.87
CA ALA A 203 -7.36 34.81 67.81
C ALA A 203 -7.91 36.12 68.41
N ALA A 204 -8.53 36.99 67.62
CA ALA A 204 -9.16 38.24 68.12
C ALA A 204 -10.34 37.95 69.05
N LEU A 205 -11.18 36.95 68.77
CA LEU A 205 -12.29 36.57 69.70
C LEU A 205 -11.81 35.97 70.98
N ILE A 206 -10.71 35.25 71.00
CA ILE A 206 -10.09 34.72 72.21
C ILE A 206 -9.45 35.83 73.05
N GLU A 207 -8.84 36.83 72.40
CA GLU A 207 -8.31 38.01 73.13
C GLU A 207 -9.44 38.88 73.72
N GLU A 208 -10.55 39.09 72.99
CA GLU A 208 -11.72 39.80 73.53
C GLU A 208 -12.40 39.06 74.74
N GLY A 209 -12.47 37.72 74.64
CA GLY A 209 -13.04 36.92 75.77
C GLY A 209 -12.19 36.85 77.00
N HIS A 210 -10.92 37.27 77.00
CA HIS A 210 -10.05 37.35 78.17
C HIS A 210 -9.95 38.75 78.82
N THR A 211 -10.61 39.72 78.21
CA THR A 211 -10.65 41.11 78.74
C THR A 211 -11.82 41.37 79.64
N ASP A 212 -12.73 40.42 79.92
CA ASP A 212 -13.89 40.54 80.81
C ASP A 212 -13.69 39.82 82.18
N GLU A 213 -12.46 39.49 82.60
CA GLU A 213 -12.07 39.15 83.99
C GLU A 213 -11.12 40.25 84.52
#